data_e7dbfb3ddb68341b2157aa19ad917389
#
_entry.id   e7dbfb3ddb68341b2157aa19ad917389
#
_cell.length_a   1.000
_cell.length_b   1.000
_cell.length_c   1.000
_cell.angle_alpha   90.00
_cell.angle_beta   90.00
_cell.angle_gamma   90.00
#
_symmetry.space_group_name_H-M   'P 1'
#
loop_
_entity.id
_entity.type
_entity.pdbx_description
1 polymer ?
#
loop_
_entity_poly.entity_id
_entity_poly.type
_entity_poly.pdbx_seq_one_letter_code
_entity_poly.pdbx_strand_id
1 'polypeptide(L)'
;MSESVVLYGLKKCSTCVKAMKWLDANDVPYTFIDYREQPVDAKTLKDWAGQAGWDKLINRASMTWRNLPESQKSPASQEDYLALVADHPTLVKRPVAVGLAPNIVLGFSEKKYVELKG
;
A
#
# COMPACT_ATOMS: atom_id res chain seq x y z
N MET A 1 24.43 7.35 1.68
CA MET A 1 23.31 7.97 2.40
C MET A 1 22.11 7.05 2.36
N SER A 2 21.63 6.68 3.48
CA SER A 2 20.47 5.81 3.52
C SER A 2 19.21 6.64 3.35
N GLU A 3 18.34 6.19 2.46
CA GLU A 3 17.06 6.86 2.26
C GLU A 3 16.06 6.30 3.25
N SER A 4 15.19 7.17 3.73
CA SER A 4 14.13 6.74 4.61
C SER A 4 13.06 6.00 3.83
N VAL A 5 12.54 4.95 4.43
CA VAL A 5 11.40 4.21 3.89
C VAL A 5 10.15 5.02 4.20
N VAL A 6 9.23 5.10 3.26
CA VAL A 6 7.90 5.67 3.52
C VAL A 6 6.91 4.50 3.50
N LEU A 7 6.23 4.31 4.62
CA LEU A 7 5.29 3.20 4.79
C LEU A 7 3.87 3.76 4.79
N TYR A 8 3.07 3.34 3.83
CA TYR A 8 1.68 3.79 3.71
C TYR A 8 0.74 2.70 4.19
N GLY A 9 -0.28 3.08 4.92
CA GLY A 9 -1.24 2.10 5.40
C GLY A 9 -2.25 2.70 6.36
N LEU A 10 -2.64 1.93 7.37
CA LEU A 10 -3.56 2.36 8.42
C LEU A 10 -2.93 2.09 9.77
N LYS A 11 -3.00 3.07 10.66
CA LYS A 11 -2.41 2.94 12.00
C LYS A 11 -2.94 1.74 12.79
N LYS A 12 -4.20 1.39 12.57
CA LYS A 12 -4.85 0.30 13.30
C LYS A 12 -4.77 -1.05 12.59
N CYS A 13 -4.12 -1.12 11.43
CA CYS A 13 -3.98 -2.37 10.70
C CYS A 13 -2.88 -3.20 11.34
N SER A 14 -3.21 -4.44 11.74
CA SER A 14 -2.22 -5.32 12.40
C SER A 14 -1.01 -5.59 11.52
N THR A 15 -1.21 -5.76 10.22
CA THR A 15 -0.11 -5.99 9.28
C THR A 15 0.80 -4.77 9.20
N CYS A 16 0.22 -3.58 9.21
CA CYS A 16 1.01 -2.33 9.22
C CYS A 16 1.80 -2.19 10.50
N VAL A 17 1.19 -2.53 11.64
CA VAL A 17 1.87 -2.49 12.93
C VAL A 17 3.06 -3.45 12.94
N LYS A 18 2.88 -4.65 12.40
CA LYS A 18 3.96 -5.64 12.31
C LYS A 18 5.11 -5.11 11.45
N ALA A 19 4.79 -4.46 10.33
CA ALA A 19 5.81 -3.89 9.46
C ALA A 19 6.59 -2.80 10.17
N MET A 20 5.90 -1.91 10.89
CA MET A 20 6.56 -0.85 11.64
C MET A 20 7.49 -1.40 12.72
N LYS A 21 7.04 -2.42 13.44
CA LYS A 21 7.86 -3.06 14.47
C LYS A 21 9.10 -3.72 13.87
N TRP A 22 8.95 -4.35 12.71
CA TRP A 22 10.10 -4.95 12.04
C TRP A 22 11.13 -3.90 11.63
N LEU A 23 10.65 -2.78 11.08
CA LEU A 23 11.54 -1.69 10.67
C LEU A 23 12.29 -1.11 11.87
N ASP A 24 11.58 -0.91 12.99
CA ASP A 24 12.20 -0.42 14.23
C ASP A 24 13.25 -1.40 14.74
N ALA A 25 12.92 -2.69 14.74
CA ALA A 25 13.82 -3.73 15.26
C ALA A 25 15.09 -3.88 14.41
N ASN A 26 15.02 -3.50 13.14
CA ASN A 26 16.16 -3.60 12.22
C ASN A 26 16.82 -2.25 11.96
N ASP A 27 16.49 -1.23 12.76
CA ASP A 27 17.09 0.10 12.68
C ASP A 27 16.92 0.75 11.30
N VAL A 28 15.79 0.49 10.65
CA VAL A 28 15.46 1.09 9.37
C VAL A 28 14.61 2.33 9.61
N PRO A 29 15.13 3.53 9.31
CA PRO A 29 14.33 4.74 9.49
C PRO A 29 13.17 4.75 8.49
N TYR A 30 12.00 5.14 8.97
CA TYR A 30 10.81 5.20 8.12
C TYR A 30 9.88 6.33 8.57
N THR A 31 9.02 6.75 7.64
CA THR A 31 7.91 7.65 7.92
C THR A 31 6.63 6.89 7.62
N PHE A 32 5.66 6.96 8.53
CA PHE A 32 4.38 6.30 8.33
C PHE A 32 3.32 7.30 7.88
N ILE A 33 2.59 6.98 6.81
CA ILE A 33 1.51 7.80 6.28
C ILE A 33 0.23 6.99 6.32
N ASP A 34 -0.77 7.50 7.04
CA ASP A 34 -2.07 6.86 7.15
C ASP A 34 -2.97 7.32 6.00
N TYR A 35 -3.54 6.39 5.25
CA TYR A 35 -4.41 6.69 4.11
C TYR A 35 -5.63 7.54 4.48
N ARG A 36 -6.11 7.40 5.73
CA ARG A 36 -7.27 8.17 6.18
C ARG A 36 -6.93 9.62 6.48
N GLU A 37 -5.71 9.86 6.94
CA GLU A 37 -5.24 11.20 7.26
C GLU A 37 -4.68 11.92 6.05
N GLN A 38 -3.98 11.17 5.20
CA GLN A 38 -3.34 11.69 3.98
C GLN A 38 -3.59 10.73 2.83
N PRO A 39 -4.75 10.84 2.16
CA PRO A 39 -5.03 9.97 1.02
C PRO A 39 -3.97 10.08 -0.06
N VAL A 40 -3.65 8.96 -0.69
CA VAL A 40 -2.68 8.92 -1.76
C VAL A 40 -3.26 9.62 -2.99
N ASP A 41 -2.50 10.53 -3.59
CA ASP A 41 -3.00 11.25 -4.76
C ASP A 41 -2.99 10.39 -6.03
N ALA A 42 -3.67 10.87 -7.06
CA ALA A 42 -3.81 10.12 -8.30
C ALA A 42 -2.47 9.86 -8.98
N LYS A 43 -1.57 10.82 -8.94
CA LYS A 43 -0.26 10.69 -9.56
C LYS A 43 0.55 9.56 -8.92
N THR A 44 0.56 9.50 -7.60
CA THR A 44 1.26 8.46 -6.85
C THR A 44 0.64 7.10 -7.11
N LEU A 45 -0.69 7.02 -7.13
CA LEU A 45 -1.39 5.77 -7.42
C LEU A 45 -1.08 5.25 -8.82
N LYS A 46 -1.03 6.14 -9.80
CA LYS A 46 -0.67 5.75 -11.17
C LYS A 46 0.75 5.20 -11.23
N ASP A 47 1.67 5.82 -10.52
CA ASP A 47 3.05 5.36 -10.45
C ASP A 47 3.13 3.97 -9.82
N TRP A 48 2.44 3.77 -8.71
CA TRP A 48 2.41 2.47 -8.05
C TRP A 48 1.78 1.39 -8.93
N ALA A 49 0.70 1.73 -9.61
CA ALA A 49 0.04 0.78 -10.52
C ALA A 49 0.95 0.44 -11.71
N GLY A 50 1.75 1.39 -12.16
CA GLY A 50 2.73 1.13 -13.21
C GLY A 50 3.81 0.16 -12.76
N GLN A 51 4.13 0.12 -11.48
CA GLN A 51 5.13 -0.80 -10.94
C GLN A 51 4.55 -2.17 -10.64
N ALA A 52 3.36 -2.23 -10.05
CA ALA A 52 2.80 -3.48 -9.53
C ALA A 52 1.57 -3.99 -10.29
N GLY A 53 0.88 -3.12 -10.99
CA GLY A 53 -0.39 -3.44 -11.64
C GLY A 53 -1.56 -3.20 -10.69
N TRP A 54 -2.68 -2.75 -11.25
CA TRP A 54 -3.87 -2.48 -10.46
C TRP A 54 -4.37 -3.72 -9.73
N ASP A 55 -4.27 -4.90 -10.35
CA ASP A 55 -4.74 -6.14 -9.75
C ASP A 55 -4.04 -6.45 -8.43
N LYS A 56 -2.76 -6.12 -8.33
CA LYS A 56 -1.99 -6.37 -7.12
C LYS A 56 -2.12 -5.23 -6.13
N LEU A 57 -2.25 -4.00 -6.62
CA LEU A 57 -2.34 -2.81 -5.78
C LEU A 57 -3.65 -2.75 -5.00
N ILE A 58 -4.74 -3.19 -5.61
CA ILE A 58 -6.06 -3.18 -4.99
C ILE A 58 -6.28 -4.49 -4.23
N ASN A 59 -6.66 -4.38 -2.96
CA ASN A 59 -6.90 -5.55 -2.12
C ASN A 59 -8.32 -6.07 -2.30
N ARG A 60 -8.49 -7.00 -3.24
CA ARG A 60 -9.80 -7.59 -3.54
C ARG A 60 -10.28 -8.57 -2.47
N ALA A 61 -9.42 -8.94 -1.55
CA ALA A 61 -9.80 -9.78 -0.42
C ALA A 61 -10.37 -8.98 0.75
N SER A 62 -10.30 -7.65 0.69
CA SER A 62 -10.78 -6.79 1.78
C SER A 62 -12.30 -6.77 1.87
N MET A 63 -12.80 -6.51 3.09
CA MET A 63 -14.25 -6.32 3.29
C MET A 63 -14.78 -5.14 2.48
N THR A 64 -13.97 -4.09 2.35
CA THR A 64 -14.35 -2.93 1.56
C THR A 64 -14.68 -3.34 0.12
N TRP A 65 -13.81 -4.15 -0.50
CA TRP A 65 -14.06 -4.64 -1.86
C TRP A 65 -15.32 -5.50 -1.91
N ARG A 66 -15.46 -6.43 -0.97
CA ARG A 66 -16.60 -7.35 -0.94
C ARG A 66 -17.92 -6.63 -0.82
N ASN A 67 -17.94 -5.49 -0.12
CA ASN A 67 -19.15 -4.70 0.10
C ASN A 67 -19.46 -3.74 -1.03
N LEU A 68 -18.62 -3.66 -2.07
CA LEU A 68 -18.90 -2.81 -3.22
C LEU A 68 -20.06 -3.37 -4.05
N PRO A 69 -20.87 -2.47 -4.66
CA PRO A 69 -21.85 -2.93 -5.64
C PRO A 69 -21.17 -3.64 -6.80
N GLU A 70 -21.84 -4.59 -7.42
CA GLU A 70 -21.28 -5.33 -8.55
C GLU A 70 -20.81 -4.41 -9.67
N SER A 71 -21.52 -3.30 -9.90
CA SER A 71 -21.12 -2.33 -10.92
C SER A 71 -19.75 -1.71 -10.66
N GLN A 72 -19.30 -1.71 -9.41
CA GLN A 72 -17.99 -1.14 -9.04
C GLN A 72 -16.88 -2.19 -8.94
N LYS A 73 -17.23 -3.47 -9.00
CA LYS A 73 -16.24 -4.55 -8.87
C LYS A 73 -15.52 -4.89 -10.17
N SER A 74 -15.88 -4.24 -11.27
CA SER A 74 -15.28 -4.49 -12.57
C SER A 74 -14.80 -3.19 -13.21
N PRO A 75 -13.79 -2.52 -12.59
CA PRO A 75 -13.27 -1.29 -13.18
C PRO A 75 -12.70 -1.58 -14.57
N ALA A 76 -13.09 -0.76 -15.53
CA ALA A 76 -12.68 -0.97 -16.93
C ALA A 76 -11.47 -0.13 -17.30
N SER A 77 -11.16 0.91 -16.53
CA SER A 77 -10.09 1.85 -16.86
C SER A 77 -9.35 2.29 -15.62
N GLN A 78 -8.22 2.95 -15.82
CA GLN A 78 -7.43 3.51 -14.73
C GLN A 78 -8.24 4.55 -13.96
N GLU A 79 -9.03 5.36 -14.67
CA GLU A 79 -9.90 6.36 -14.05
C GLU A 79 -10.90 5.72 -13.10
N ASP A 80 -11.43 4.55 -13.46
CA ASP A 80 -12.35 3.82 -12.60
C ASP A 80 -11.67 3.40 -11.29
N TYR A 81 -10.44 2.90 -11.38
CA TYR A 81 -9.67 2.54 -10.18
C TYR A 81 -9.38 3.76 -9.31
N LEU A 82 -9.02 4.88 -9.94
CA LEU A 82 -8.74 6.10 -9.19
C LEU A 82 -9.98 6.59 -8.46
N ALA A 83 -11.14 6.52 -9.09
CA ALA A 83 -12.40 6.91 -8.47
C ALA A 83 -12.73 6.01 -7.29
N LEU A 84 -12.51 4.70 -7.43
CA LEU A 84 -12.75 3.75 -6.35
C LEU A 84 -11.87 4.04 -5.14
N VAL A 85 -10.58 4.31 -5.37
CA VAL A 85 -9.66 4.60 -4.28
C VAL A 85 -9.98 5.93 -3.62
N ALA A 86 -10.43 6.93 -4.40
CA ALA A 86 -10.84 8.21 -3.85
C ALA A 86 -12.02 8.05 -2.88
N ASP A 87 -12.96 7.17 -3.21
CA ASP A 87 -14.10 6.89 -2.33
C ASP A 87 -13.74 5.93 -1.20
N HIS A 88 -12.81 5.01 -1.45
CA HIS A 88 -12.45 3.95 -0.51
C HIS A 88 -10.92 3.80 -0.43
N PRO A 89 -10.22 4.70 0.28
CA PRO A 89 -8.76 4.63 0.36
C PRO A 89 -8.22 3.30 0.90
N THR A 90 -9.02 2.59 1.69
CA THR A 90 -8.61 1.32 2.28
C THR A 90 -8.56 0.17 1.28
N LEU A 91 -8.99 0.40 0.03
CA LEU A 91 -8.86 -0.60 -1.03
C LEU A 91 -7.40 -0.82 -1.42
N VAL A 92 -6.53 0.17 -1.23
CA VAL A 92 -5.11 0.02 -1.53
C VAL A 92 -4.49 -0.96 -0.55
N LYS A 93 -3.67 -1.89 -1.05
CA LYS A 93 -2.98 -2.85 -0.19
C LYS A 93 -2.22 -2.18 0.93
N ARG A 94 -2.08 -2.85 2.03
CA ARG A 94 -1.44 -2.34 3.24
C ARG A 94 -0.47 -3.36 3.81
N PRO A 95 0.68 -2.91 4.24
CA PRO A 95 1.28 -1.61 3.95
C PRO A 95 1.88 -1.56 2.55
N VAL A 96 2.11 -0.34 2.06
CA VAL A 96 2.93 -0.12 0.85
C VAL A 96 4.22 0.52 1.31
N ALA A 97 5.34 -0.16 1.10
CA ALA A 97 6.65 0.34 1.48
C ALA A 97 7.36 0.92 0.27
N VAL A 98 7.73 2.19 0.36
CA VAL A 98 8.45 2.90 -0.69
C VAL A 98 9.86 3.20 -0.17
N GLY A 99 10.87 2.86 -0.95
CA GLY A 99 12.27 3.12 -0.58
C GLY A 99 12.98 1.92 0.04
N LEU A 100 12.27 0.83 0.32
CA LEU A 100 12.89 -0.39 0.84
C LEU A 100 13.55 -1.18 -0.28
N ALA A 101 13.01 -1.09 -1.48
CA ALA A 101 13.52 -1.74 -2.68
C ALA A 101 13.39 -0.75 -3.83
N PRO A 102 13.96 -1.05 -5.03
CA PRO A 102 13.80 -0.15 -6.18
C PRO A 102 12.34 0.12 -6.55
N ASN A 103 11.48 -0.88 -6.39
CA ASN A 103 10.05 -0.74 -6.63
C ASN A 103 9.30 -0.78 -5.29
N ILE A 104 8.01 -0.43 -5.33
CA ILE A 104 7.19 -0.53 -4.12
C ILE A 104 7.05 -1.98 -3.68
N VAL A 105 6.87 -2.16 -2.37
CA VAL A 105 6.65 -3.48 -1.78
C VAL A 105 5.26 -3.50 -1.19
N LEU A 106 4.41 -4.40 -1.68
CA LEU A 106 3.02 -4.52 -1.25
C LEU A 106 2.89 -5.57 -0.16
N GLY A 107 2.19 -5.21 0.90
CA GLY A 107 1.97 -6.11 2.03
C GLY A 107 3.21 -6.24 2.90
N PHE A 108 3.12 -7.08 3.92
CA PHE A 108 4.25 -7.34 4.81
C PHE A 108 4.51 -8.83 4.94
N SER A 109 5.76 -9.21 4.74
CA SER A 109 6.27 -10.54 5.04
C SER A 109 7.66 -10.34 5.61
N GLU A 110 7.89 -10.85 6.80
CA GLU A 110 9.20 -10.73 7.44
C GLU A 110 10.30 -11.28 6.54
N LYS A 111 10.06 -12.42 5.96
CA LYS A 111 11.01 -13.05 5.04
C LYS A 111 11.35 -12.15 3.86
N LYS A 112 10.32 -11.55 3.26
CA LYS A 112 10.50 -10.67 2.11
C LYS A 112 11.28 -9.41 2.49
N TYR A 113 10.96 -8.83 3.64
CA TYR A 113 11.65 -7.63 4.11
C TYR A 113 13.12 -7.91 4.43
N VAL A 114 13.41 -9.05 5.03
CA VAL A 114 14.79 -9.48 5.31
C VAL A 114 15.59 -9.59 4.02
N GLU A 115 15.02 -10.21 2.99
CA GLU A 115 15.68 -10.36 1.71
C GLU A 115 15.97 -9.01 1.05
N LEU A 116 15.02 -8.07 1.15
CA LEU A 116 15.17 -6.75 0.54
C LEU A 116 16.17 -5.87 1.27
N LYS A 117 16.23 -6.01 2.59
CA LYS A 117 17.17 -5.23 3.39
C LYS A 117 18.60 -5.65 3.07
N GLY A 118 18.76 -6.89 2.71
CA GLY A 118 20.00 -7.44 2.25
C GLY A 118 21.09 -7.44 3.16
#